data_5cee61c5639b3afcb0b6d3e1b41a6feb
#
_entry.id   5cee61c5639b3afcb0b6d3e1b41a6feb
#
_cell.length_a   1.000
_cell.length_b   1.000
_cell.length_c   1.000
_cell.angle_alpha   90.00
_cell.angle_beta   90.00
_cell.angle_gamma   90.00
#
_symmetry.space_group_name_H-M   'P 1'
#
loop_
_entity.id
_entity.type
_entity.pdbx_description
1 polymer ?
#
loop_
_entity_poly.entity_id
_entity_poly.type
_entity_poly.pdbx_seq_one_letter_code
_entity_poly.pdbx_strand_id
1 'polypeptide(L)'
;MPWVNNKLSRGWTVENRKAIIDQCKTSNLAQKMTNSDDFCVCILDKIQSKYTFKEFQKLLAVERAKAFKDFGNSCYGENSLSKSVYEDLRKQATALAKQGKQGEAIVKWNTIINEGKATVMDYNAIGSSFLLTRQYGKAIKFLKEGEKLDDTELLIKLNLAHAYLLNDNYSSAKAIYKAYRSQNVTDSLSWSQKIKQDFAAFKKAGIVSNDFERVLKLMDR
;
A
#
# COMPACT_ATOMS: atom_id res chain seq x y z
N MET A 1 2.39 -17.66 -6.14
CA MET A 1 2.83 -16.82 -7.27
C MET A 1 1.72 -16.76 -8.33
N PRO A 2 0.77 -15.83 -8.23
CA PRO A 2 -0.44 -15.82 -9.10
C PRO A 2 -0.15 -15.44 -10.56
N TRP A 3 0.93 -14.73 -10.84
CA TRP A 3 1.28 -14.25 -12.17
C TRP A 3 1.87 -15.32 -13.11
N VAL A 4 2.26 -16.47 -12.58
CA VAL A 4 2.86 -17.56 -13.39
C VAL A 4 1.80 -18.33 -14.21
N ASN A 5 0.56 -18.38 -13.74
CA ASN A 5 -0.49 -19.22 -14.33
C ASN A 5 -1.38 -18.51 -15.38
N ASN A 6 -1.26 -17.20 -15.58
CA ASN A 6 -2.33 -16.44 -16.24
C ASN A 6 -2.20 -16.31 -17.77
N LYS A 7 -1.14 -16.81 -18.41
CA LYS A 7 -1.01 -16.77 -19.89
C LYS A 7 -0.17 -17.92 -20.45
N LEU A 8 -0.55 -19.16 -20.13
CA LEU A 8 0.04 -20.34 -20.78
C LEU A 8 -0.52 -20.46 -22.21
N SER A 9 0.09 -19.79 -23.17
CA SER A 9 -0.29 -19.87 -24.59
C SER A 9 0.94 -19.85 -25.49
N ARG A 10 0.79 -20.31 -26.73
CA ARG A 10 1.85 -20.25 -27.75
C ARG A 10 3.14 -21.00 -27.37
N GLY A 11 3.01 -22.12 -26.63
CA GLY A 11 4.14 -22.97 -26.21
C GLY A 11 4.95 -22.46 -25.01
N TRP A 12 4.46 -21.47 -24.29
CA TRP A 12 5.06 -21.00 -23.04
C TRP A 12 4.55 -21.83 -21.85
N THR A 13 5.48 -22.46 -21.11
CA THR A 13 5.19 -23.19 -19.86
C THR A 13 5.52 -22.35 -18.63
N VAL A 14 5.10 -22.82 -17.46
CA VAL A 14 5.42 -22.16 -16.17
C VAL A 14 6.95 -22.05 -15.98
N GLU A 15 7.66 -23.12 -16.29
CA GLU A 15 9.10 -23.22 -16.09
C GLU A 15 9.87 -22.24 -16.98
N ASN A 16 9.54 -22.18 -18.29
CA ASN A 16 10.24 -21.28 -19.19
C ASN A 16 9.87 -19.81 -18.97
N ARG A 17 8.66 -19.51 -18.52
CA ARG A 17 8.26 -18.17 -18.05
C ARG A 17 9.07 -17.75 -16.84
N LYS A 18 9.21 -18.65 -15.86
CA LYS A 18 10.01 -18.40 -14.66
C LYS A 18 11.47 -18.13 -15.02
N ALA A 19 12.07 -18.93 -15.89
CA ALA A 19 13.45 -18.75 -16.33
C ALA A 19 13.69 -17.35 -16.95
N ILE A 20 12.76 -16.85 -17.77
CA ILE A 20 12.86 -15.51 -18.38
C ILE A 20 12.77 -14.40 -17.29
N ILE A 21 11.88 -14.56 -16.33
CA ILE A 21 11.75 -13.60 -15.22
C ILE A 21 13.01 -13.60 -14.35
N ASP A 22 13.51 -14.76 -13.98
CA ASP A 22 14.73 -14.88 -13.18
C ASP A 22 15.93 -14.25 -13.92
N GLN A 23 16.06 -14.48 -15.23
CA GLN A 23 17.08 -13.82 -16.05
C GLN A 23 16.90 -12.30 -16.10
N CYS A 24 15.66 -11.81 -16.23
CA CYS A 24 15.38 -10.39 -16.25
C CYS A 24 15.81 -9.71 -14.92
N LYS A 25 15.51 -10.35 -13.78
CA LYS A 25 15.83 -9.82 -12.44
C LYS A 25 17.33 -9.62 -12.22
N THR A 26 18.19 -10.39 -12.90
CA THR A 26 19.65 -10.18 -12.84
C THR A 26 20.13 -9.00 -13.65
N SER A 27 19.28 -8.36 -14.47
CA SER A 27 19.66 -7.21 -15.27
C SER A 27 19.87 -5.95 -14.44
N ASN A 28 20.85 -5.13 -14.83
CA ASN A 28 21.13 -3.83 -14.17
C ASN A 28 19.90 -2.90 -14.14
N LEU A 29 19.00 -3.02 -15.11
CA LEU A 29 17.80 -2.20 -15.18
C LEU A 29 16.77 -2.68 -14.14
N ALA A 30 16.49 -3.98 -14.08
CA ALA A 30 15.57 -4.55 -13.09
C ALA A 30 16.02 -4.32 -11.64
N GLN A 31 17.33 -4.38 -11.38
CA GLN A 31 17.91 -4.14 -10.05
C GLN A 31 17.71 -2.68 -9.55
N LYS A 32 17.49 -1.74 -10.46
CA LYS A 32 17.19 -0.33 -10.15
C LYS A 32 15.69 -0.06 -9.98
N MET A 33 14.84 -1.07 -10.20
CA MET A 33 13.40 -0.91 -10.11
C MET A 33 12.91 -1.17 -8.70
N THR A 34 11.99 -0.35 -8.22
CA THR A 34 11.34 -0.54 -6.92
C THR A 34 10.51 -1.85 -6.87
N ASN A 35 9.96 -2.25 -8.02
CA ASN A 35 9.26 -3.53 -8.19
C ASN A 35 9.81 -4.25 -9.43
N SER A 36 10.91 -4.96 -9.27
CA SER A 36 11.55 -5.74 -10.33
C SER A 36 10.66 -6.86 -10.86
N ASP A 37 9.75 -7.40 -10.05
CA ASP A 37 8.83 -8.46 -10.45
C ASP A 37 7.83 -7.98 -11.49
N ASP A 38 7.12 -6.89 -11.23
CA ASP A 38 6.16 -6.31 -12.17
C ASP A 38 6.84 -5.87 -13.46
N PHE A 39 8.03 -5.27 -13.35
CA PHE A 39 8.84 -4.89 -14.51
C PHE A 39 9.20 -6.09 -15.38
N CYS A 40 9.68 -7.17 -14.79
CA CYS A 40 10.07 -8.38 -15.52
C CYS A 40 8.87 -9.16 -16.06
N VAL A 41 7.73 -9.12 -15.38
CA VAL A 41 6.46 -9.68 -15.91
C VAL A 41 5.98 -8.87 -17.13
N CYS A 42 6.06 -7.53 -17.10
CA CYS A 42 5.74 -6.69 -18.25
C CYS A 42 6.60 -7.06 -19.48
N ILE A 43 7.91 -7.21 -19.30
CA ILE A 43 8.83 -7.63 -20.40
C ILE A 43 8.42 -9.00 -20.94
N LEU A 44 8.16 -9.97 -20.06
CA LEU A 44 7.74 -11.32 -20.46
C LEU A 44 6.44 -11.28 -21.25
N ASP A 45 5.44 -10.51 -20.80
CA ASP A 45 4.16 -10.40 -21.51
C ASP A 45 4.32 -9.79 -22.92
N LYS A 46 5.22 -8.80 -23.09
CA LYS A 46 5.55 -8.25 -24.41
C LYS A 46 6.30 -9.25 -25.30
N ILE A 47 7.23 -10.03 -24.74
CA ILE A 47 7.89 -11.13 -25.44
C ILE A 47 6.85 -12.16 -25.93
N GLN A 48 5.95 -12.58 -25.05
CA GLN A 48 4.92 -13.57 -25.36
C GLN A 48 3.89 -13.07 -26.38
N SER A 49 3.59 -11.78 -26.39
CA SER A 49 2.68 -11.21 -27.39
C SER A 49 3.30 -11.25 -28.79
N LYS A 50 4.62 -11.12 -28.88
CA LYS A 50 5.35 -11.07 -30.14
C LYS A 50 5.81 -12.44 -30.64
N TYR A 51 6.26 -13.31 -29.74
CA TYR A 51 6.87 -14.58 -30.09
C TYR A 51 6.17 -15.79 -29.44
N THR A 52 6.07 -16.91 -30.16
CA THR A 52 5.92 -18.24 -29.52
C THR A 52 7.22 -18.58 -28.78
N PHE A 53 7.17 -19.52 -27.83
CA PHE A 53 8.40 -19.95 -27.14
C PHE A 53 9.44 -20.52 -28.11
N LYS A 54 9.00 -21.32 -29.12
CA LYS A 54 9.86 -21.89 -30.15
C LYS A 54 10.53 -20.83 -31.02
N GLU A 55 9.81 -19.78 -31.39
CA GLU A 55 10.39 -18.63 -32.12
C GLU A 55 11.40 -17.88 -31.26
N PHE A 56 11.07 -17.59 -30.01
CA PHE A 56 11.97 -16.92 -29.09
C PHE A 56 13.27 -17.68 -28.84
N GLN A 57 13.19 -19.02 -28.72
CA GLN A 57 14.38 -19.88 -28.59
C GLN A 57 15.30 -19.86 -29.82
N LYS A 58 14.75 -19.66 -31.02
CA LYS A 58 15.53 -19.58 -32.26
C LYS A 58 16.22 -18.25 -32.48
N LEU A 59 15.83 -17.20 -31.74
CA LEU A 59 16.51 -15.91 -31.84
C LEU A 59 17.97 -16.04 -31.44
N LEU A 60 18.84 -15.37 -32.17
CA LEU A 60 20.25 -15.23 -31.81
C LEU A 60 20.37 -14.48 -30.46
N ALA A 61 21.49 -14.66 -29.76
CA ALA A 61 21.72 -13.99 -28.47
C ALA A 61 21.59 -12.47 -28.59
N VAL A 62 22.08 -11.87 -29.66
CA VAL A 62 22.00 -10.42 -29.92
C VAL A 62 20.54 -9.95 -30.16
N GLU A 63 19.72 -10.76 -30.81
CA GLU A 63 18.32 -10.47 -31.07
C GLU A 63 17.48 -10.55 -29.78
N ARG A 64 17.75 -11.59 -28.95
CA ARG A 64 17.16 -11.67 -27.62
C ARG A 64 17.53 -10.51 -26.74
N ALA A 65 18.81 -10.13 -26.72
CA ALA A 65 19.27 -8.96 -25.97
C ALA A 65 18.59 -7.66 -26.44
N LYS A 66 18.41 -7.51 -27.76
CA LYS A 66 17.68 -6.39 -28.33
C LYS A 66 16.21 -6.39 -27.90
N ALA A 67 15.54 -7.54 -27.96
CA ALA A 67 14.15 -7.65 -27.55
C ALA A 67 13.98 -7.29 -26.04
N PHE A 68 14.86 -7.78 -25.18
CA PHE A 68 14.87 -7.40 -23.76
C PHE A 68 15.08 -5.88 -23.56
N LYS A 69 15.99 -5.27 -24.31
CA LYS A 69 16.26 -3.83 -24.23
C LYS A 69 15.06 -3.02 -24.70
N ASP A 70 14.49 -3.35 -25.86
CA ASP A 70 13.38 -2.59 -26.46
C ASP A 70 12.12 -2.70 -25.59
N PHE A 71 11.77 -3.91 -25.11
CA PHE A 71 10.64 -4.12 -24.22
C PHE A 71 10.93 -3.54 -22.80
N GLY A 72 12.18 -3.65 -22.33
CA GLY A 72 12.60 -3.06 -21.09
C GLY A 72 12.41 -1.54 -21.06
N ASN A 73 12.78 -0.86 -22.12
CA ASN A 73 12.56 0.59 -22.25
C ASN A 73 11.07 0.95 -22.25
N SER A 74 10.24 0.16 -22.94
CA SER A 74 8.79 0.35 -22.95
C SER A 74 8.18 0.09 -21.57
N CYS A 75 8.55 -1.01 -20.91
CA CYS A 75 8.06 -1.33 -19.57
C CYS A 75 8.57 -0.37 -18.50
N TYR A 76 9.78 0.18 -18.67
CA TYR A 76 10.31 1.24 -17.80
C TYR A 76 9.44 2.49 -17.86
N GLY A 77 9.08 2.94 -19.07
CA GLY A 77 8.20 4.08 -19.27
C GLY A 77 6.80 3.85 -18.68
N GLU A 78 6.21 2.68 -18.93
CA GLU A 78 4.88 2.32 -18.40
C GLU A 78 4.88 2.23 -16.86
N ASN A 79 5.90 1.63 -16.24
CA ASN A 79 6.03 1.56 -14.79
C ASN A 79 6.30 2.91 -14.14
N SER A 80 7.11 3.77 -14.78
CA SER A 80 7.36 5.12 -14.28
C SER A 80 6.11 6.01 -14.39
N LEU A 81 5.34 5.87 -15.47
CA LEU A 81 4.06 6.59 -15.65
C LEU A 81 3.01 6.11 -14.64
N SER A 82 2.88 4.81 -14.42
CA SER A 82 1.95 4.27 -13.43
C SER A 82 2.31 4.73 -12.01
N LYS A 83 3.60 4.71 -11.65
CA LYS A 83 4.07 5.22 -10.36
C LYS A 83 3.73 6.69 -10.17
N SER A 84 3.97 7.53 -11.18
CA SER A 84 3.62 8.95 -11.17
C SER A 84 2.13 9.19 -10.95
N VAL A 85 1.27 8.43 -11.63
CA VAL A 85 -0.19 8.55 -11.48
C VAL A 85 -0.65 8.26 -10.04
N TYR A 86 -0.16 7.18 -9.42
CA TYR A 86 -0.54 6.86 -8.03
C TYR A 86 0.06 7.83 -7.03
N GLU A 87 1.26 8.35 -7.26
CA GLU A 87 1.83 9.43 -6.44
C GLU A 87 1.01 10.71 -6.54
N ASP A 88 0.52 11.06 -7.73
CA ASP A 88 -0.36 12.21 -7.91
C ASP A 88 -1.73 11.99 -7.27
N LEU A 89 -2.29 10.79 -7.35
CA LEU A 89 -3.51 10.43 -6.61
C LEU A 89 -3.32 10.56 -5.10
N ARG A 90 -2.17 10.12 -4.54
CA ARG A 90 -1.82 10.29 -3.13
C ARG A 90 -1.73 11.76 -2.73
N LYS A 91 -1.06 12.58 -3.54
CA LYS A 91 -0.96 14.04 -3.32
C LYS A 91 -2.33 14.69 -3.31
N GLN A 92 -3.19 14.38 -4.31
CA GLN A 92 -4.54 14.89 -4.39
C GLN A 92 -5.39 14.46 -3.18
N ALA A 93 -5.38 13.17 -2.83
CA ALA A 93 -6.11 12.64 -1.68
C ALA A 93 -5.66 13.31 -0.37
N THR A 94 -4.36 13.45 -0.18
CA THR A 94 -3.79 14.12 1.00
C THR A 94 -4.20 15.60 1.06
N ALA A 95 -4.18 16.30 -0.06
CA ALA A 95 -4.61 17.70 -0.13
C ALA A 95 -6.11 17.85 0.19
N LEU A 96 -6.96 16.98 -0.34
CA LEU A 96 -8.40 16.95 -0.05
C LEU A 96 -8.66 16.66 1.43
N ALA A 97 -7.96 15.69 2.01
CA ALA A 97 -8.10 15.39 3.45
C ALA A 97 -7.70 16.58 4.33
N LYS A 98 -6.61 17.28 4.01
CA LYS A 98 -6.19 18.51 4.70
C LYS A 98 -7.22 19.65 4.59
N GLN A 99 -7.95 19.72 3.49
CA GLN A 99 -9.06 20.67 3.29
C GLN A 99 -10.37 20.25 4.01
N GLY A 100 -10.37 19.12 4.71
CA GLY A 100 -11.57 18.56 5.34
C GLY A 100 -12.51 17.81 4.38
N LYS A 101 -12.15 17.68 3.10
CA LYS A 101 -12.93 16.98 2.07
C LYS A 101 -12.71 15.47 2.13
N GLN A 102 -13.01 14.88 3.30
CA GLN A 102 -12.69 13.47 3.58
C GLN A 102 -13.35 12.50 2.60
N GLY A 103 -14.60 12.78 2.16
CA GLY A 103 -15.30 11.92 1.19
C GLY A 103 -14.58 11.85 -0.16
N GLU A 104 -14.11 12.98 -0.68
CA GLU A 104 -13.37 13.03 -1.94
C GLU A 104 -11.98 12.36 -1.79
N ALA A 105 -11.31 12.55 -0.65
CA ALA A 105 -10.05 11.87 -0.35
C ALA A 105 -10.20 10.34 -0.33
N ILE A 106 -11.27 9.82 0.29
CA ILE A 106 -11.60 8.39 0.33
C ILE A 106 -11.76 7.82 -1.09
N VAL A 107 -12.41 8.55 -2.01
CA VAL A 107 -12.54 8.10 -3.41
C VAL A 107 -11.17 7.91 -4.06
N LYS A 108 -10.25 8.85 -3.87
CA LYS A 108 -8.89 8.76 -4.43
C LYS A 108 -8.10 7.59 -3.82
N TRP A 109 -8.16 7.41 -2.49
CA TRP A 109 -7.52 6.27 -1.82
C TRP A 109 -8.10 4.93 -2.28
N ASN A 110 -9.42 4.82 -2.45
CA ASN A 110 -10.07 3.62 -2.98
C ASN A 110 -9.60 3.26 -4.39
N THR A 111 -9.36 4.26 -5.26
CA THR A 111 -8.80 4.00 -6.59
C THR A 111 -7.46 3.29 -6.48
N ILE A 112 -6.54 3.80 -5.64
CA ILE A 112 -5.21 3.20 -5.43
C ILE A 112 -5.32 1.77 -4.88
N ILE A 113 -6.25 1.55 -3.93
CA ILE A 113 -6.47 0.25 -3.29
C ILE A 113 -7.05 -0.76 -4.28
N ASN A 114 -8.06 -0.38 -5.06
CA ASN A 114 -8.71 -1.25 -6.03
C ASN A 114 -7.76 -1.69 -7.16
N GLU A 115 -6.79 -0.86 -7.50
CA GLU A 115 -5.74 -1.19 -8.47
C GLU A 115 -4.60 -2.04 -7.87
N GLY A 116 -4.69 -2.42 -6.59
CA GLY A 116 -3.68 -3.21 -5.90
C GLY A 116 -2.32 -2.51 -5.75
N LYS A 117 -2.31 -1.17 -5.77
CA LYS A 117 -1.11 -0.34 -5.68
C LYS A 117 -0.97 0.37 -4.33
N ALA A 118 -1.81 0.00 -3.37
CA ALA A 118 -1.81 0.60 -2.05
C ALA A 118 -0.63 0.13 -1.20
N THR A 119 -0.06 1.08 -0.47
CA THR A 119 0.93 0.88 0.58
C THR A 119 0.25 0.85 1.94
N VAL A 120 0.97 0.45 2.99
CA VAL A 120 0.49 0.54 4.38
C VAL A 120 0.04 1.96 4.74
N MET A 121 0.74 2.99 4.25
CA MET A 121 0.38 4.39 4.49
C MET A 121 -0.89 4.82 3.78
N ASP A 122 -1.22 4.23 2.62
CA ASP A 122 -2.50 4.46 1.95
C ASP A 122 -3.67 3.90 2.76
N TYR A 123 -3.51 2.71 3.34
CA TYR A 123 -4.49 2.13 4.27
C TYR A 123 -4.62 2.94 5.56
N ASN A 124 -3.52 3.49 6.07
CA ASN A 124 -3.55 4.39 7.21
C ASN A 124 -4.33 5.67 6.91
N ALA A 125 -4.09 6.28 5.76
CA ALA A 125 -4.73 7.53 5.34
C ALA A 125 -6.24 7.37 5.11
N ILE A 126 -6.67 6.29 4.43
CA ILE A 126 -8.10 6.03 4.23
C ILE A 126 -8.78 5.67 5.55
N GLY A 127 -8.12 4.92 6.44
CA GLY A 127 -8.62 4.61 7.78
C GLY A 127 -8.85 5.88 8.61
N SER A 128 -7.88 6.80 8.61
CA SER A 128 -8.02 8.10 9.25
C SER A 128 -9.18 8.93 8.68
N SER A 129 -9.34 8.93 7.36
CA SER A 129 -10.48 9.61 6.70
C SER A 129 -11.83 9.00 7.09
N PHE A 130 -11.90 7.68 7.25
CA PHE A 130 -13.11 7.01 7.77
C PHE A 130 -13.38 7.33 9.24
N LEU A 131 -12.35 7.51 10.08
CA LEU A 131 -12.53 8.00 11.45
C LEU A 131 -13.19 9.38 11.47
N LEU A 132 -12.68 10.32 10.67
CA LEU A 132 -13.18 11.69 10.59
C LEU A 132 -14.59 11.77 9.99
N THR A 133 -15.00 10.80 9.18
CA THR A 133 -16.37 10.69 8.64
C THR A 133 -17.28 9.79 9.47
N ARG A 134 -16.85 9.37 10.67
CA ARG A 134 -17.59 8.54 11.61
C ARG A 134 -17.99 7.17 11.07
N GLN A 135 -17.26 6.67 10.07
CA GLN A 135 -17.47 5.35 9.50
C GLN A 135 -16.52 4.33 10.14
N TYR A 136 -16.62 4.17 11.46
CA TYR A 136 -15.64 3.46 12.30
C TYR A 136 -15.47 1.98 11.91
N GLY A 137 -16.54 1.30 11.54
CA GLY A 137 -16.46 -0.09 11.05
C GLY A 137 -15.64 -0.22 9.75
N LYS A 138 -15.75 0.78 8.84
CA LYS A 138 -14.91 0.81 7.64
C LYS A 138 -13.47 1.16 7.99
N ALA A 139 -13.23 2.09 8.92
CA ALA A 139 -11.90 2.38 9.40
C ALA A 139 -11.20 1.11 9.92
N ILE A 140 -11.87 0.32 10.78
CA ILE A 140 -11.36 -0.96 11.28
C ILE A 140 -11.00 -1.90 10.12
N LYS A 141 -11.90 -2.05 9.14
CA LYS A 141 -11.68 -2.94 7.99
C LYS A 141 -10.39 -2.56 7.22
N PHE A 142 -10.27 -1.30 6.82
CA PHE A 142 -9.13 -0.85 6.01
C PHE A 142 -7.83 -0.83 6.80
N LEU A 143 -7.84 -0.43 8.07
CA LEU A 143 -6.67 -0.45 8.93
C LEU A 143 -6.16 -1.87 9.16
N LYS A 144 -7.05 -2.87 9.29
CA LYS A 144 -6.65 -4.29 9.35
C LYS A 144 -6.01 -4.79 8.07
N GLU A 145 -6.45 -4.32 6.90
CA GLU A 145 -5.75 -4.66 5.65
C GLU A 145 -4.36 -4.02 5.60
N GLY A 146 -4.20 -2.78 6.09
CA GLY A 146 -2.88 -2.16 6.24
C GLY A 146 -1.98 -2.92 7.23
N GLU A 147 -2.52 -3.35 8.36
CA GLU A 147 -1.80 -4.16 9.36
C GLU A 147 -1.27 -5.49 8.80
N LYS A 148 -1.98 -6.11 7.85
CA LYS A 148 -1.49 -7.32 7.15
C LYS A 148 -0.29 -7.06 6.24
N LEU A 149 -0.14 -5.84 5.72
CA LEU A 149 0.98 -5.45 4.89
C LEU A 149 2.23 -5.15 5.72
N ASP A 150 2.03 -4.49 6.87
CA ASP A 150 3.09 -4.18 7.83
C ASP A 150 2.48 -4.11 9.23
N ASP A 151 2.73 -5.11 10.04
CA ASP A 151 2.25 -5.22 11.41
C ASP A 151 3.08 -4.44 12.43
N THR A 152 4.18 -3.83 11.96
CA THR A 152 5.06 -2.97 12.78
C THR A 152 4.71 -1.49 12.69
N GLU A 153 3.86 -1.08 11.71
CA GLU A 153 3.51 0.32 11.50
C GLU A 153 2.63 0.88 12.64
N LEU A 154 3.23 1.72 13.47
CA LEU A 154 2.59 2.25 14.68
C LEU A 154 1.39 3.15 14.39
N LEU A 155 1.38 3.90 13.28
CA LEU A 155 0.23 4.73 12.93
C LEU A 155 -1.01 3.89 12.59
N ILE A 156 -0.83 2.73 11.98
CA ILE A 156 -1.91 1.75 11.77
C ILE A 156 -2.46 1.27 13.11
N LYS A 157 -1.59 0.86 14.04
CA LYS A 157 -1.99 0.41 15.38
C LYS A 157 -2.75 1.50 16.13
N LEU A 158 -2.26 2.73 16.05
CA LEU A 158 -2.88 3.87 16.72
C LEU A 158 -4.28 4.16 16.16
N ASN A 159 -4.41 4.27 14.84
CA ASN A 159 -5.70 4.53 14.22
C ASN A 159 -6.67 3.35 14.39
N LEU A 160 -6.18 2.11 14.46
CA LEU A 160 -7.00 0.95 14.78
C LEU A 160 -7.53 1.00 16.23
N ALA A 161 -6.70 1.45 17.18
CA ALA A 161 -7.14 1.69 18.56
C ALA A 161 -8.21 2.79 18.63
N HIS A 162 -8.02 3.90 17.90
CA HIS A 162 -9.03 4.95 17.80
C HIS A 162 -10.32 4.44 17.15
N ALA A 163 -10.22 3.64 16.10
CA ALA A 163 -11.38 3.09 15.42
C ALA A 163 -12.19 2.14 16.33
N TYR A 164 -11.53 1.28 17.09
CA TYR A 164 -12.20 0.45 18.10
C TYR A 164 -12.85 1.29 19.20
N LEU A 165 -12.14 2.30 19.73
CA LEU A 165 -12.65 3.17 20.77
C LEU A 165 -13.94 3.87 20.34
N LEU A 166 -13.91 4.48 19.15
CA LEU A 166 -15.05 5.23 18.59
C LEU A 166 -16.18 4.31 18.12
N ASN A 167 -15.91 3.02 17.92
CA ASN A 167 -16.89 1.98 17.60
C ASN A 167 -17.34 1.20 18.84
N ASP A 168 -17.30 1.85 20.00
CA ASP A 168 -17.75 1.33 21.32
C ASP A 168 -17.06 0.03 21.77
N ASN A 169 -15.91 -0.31 21.18
CA ASN A 169 -15.10 -1.46 21.59
C ASN A 169 -13.89 -1.02 22.43
N TYR A 170 -14.16 -0.52 23.63
CA TYR A 170 -13.13 -0.09 24.57
C TYR A 170 -12.12 -1.19 24.90
N SER A 171 -12.54 -2.43 24.99
CA SER A 171 -11.65 -3.54 25.36
C SER A 171 -10.53 -3.73 24.35
N SER A 172 -10.86 -3.81 23.07
CA SER A 172 -9.87 -3.91 21.98
C SER A 172 -9.00 -2.67 21.87
N ALA A 173 -9.59 -1.47 21.98
CA ALA A 173 -8.86 -0.22 21.99
C ALA A 173 -7.82 -0.17 23.12
N LYS A 174 -8.24 -0.49 24.35
CA LYS A 174 -7.39 -0.50 25.56
C LYS A 174 -6.22 -1.46 25.40
N ALA A 175 -6.42 -2.64 24.83
CA ALA A 175 -5.37 -3.62 24.61
C ALA A 175 -4.24 -3.01 23.74
N ILE A 176 -4.60 -2.39 22.62
CA ILE A 176 -3.64 -1.76 21.71
C ILE A 176 -2.96 -0.55 22.38
N TYR A 177 -3.72 0.36 23.00
CA TYR A 177 -3.13 1.53 23.67
C TYR A 177 -2.08 1.13 24.71
N LYS A 178 -2.34 0.07 25.48
CA LYS A 178 -1.39 -0.44 26.48
C LYS A 178 -0.17 -1.10 25.86
N ALA A 179 -0.35 -1.88 24.81
CA ALA A 179 0.72 -2.64 24.17
C ALA A 179 1.83 -1.72 23.63
N TYR A 180 1.46 -0.54 23.15
CA TYR A 180 2.40 0.40 22.51
C TYR A 180 2.73 1.63 23.35
N ARG A 181 2.33 1.68 24.64
CA ARG A 181 2.45 2.87 25.51
C ARG A 181 3.85 3.46 25.61
N SER A 182 4.88 2.61 25.62
CA SER A 182 6.29 3.02 25.71
C SER A 182 6.96 3.33 24.37
N GLN A 183 6.21 3.22 23.28
CA GLN A 183 6.75 3.44 21.93
C GLN A 183 6.71 4.92 21.56
N ASN A 184 7.61 5.31 20.65
CA ASN A 184 7.56 6.60 19.97
C ASN A 184 7.01 6.39 18.55
N VAL A 185 6.04 7.21 18.17
CA VAL A 185 5.46 7.20 16.79
C VAL A 185 6.46 7.80 15.79
N THR A 186 7.25 8.77 16.26
CA THR A 186 8.42 9.34 15.57
C THR A 186 9.50 9.61 16.60
N ASP A 187 10.72 9.98 16.18
CA ASP A 187 11.83 10.31 17.07
C ASP A 187 11.49 11.37 18.13
N SER A 188 10.54 12.27 17.81
CA SER A 188 10.16 13.41 18.67
C SER A 188 8.74 13.32 19.22
N LEU A 189 7.96 12.28 18.88
CA LEU A 189 6.55 12.18 19.23
C LEU A 189 6.21 10.83 19.86
N SER A 190 5.97 10.83 21.17
CA SER A 190 5.58 9.62 21.87
C SER A 190 4.14 9.20 21.54
N TRP A 191 3.85 7.90 21.75
CA TRP A 191 2.52 7.31 21.63
C TRP A 191 1.46 8.11 22.41
N SER A 192 1.73 8.43 23.66
CA SER A 192 0.79 9.16 24.51
C SER A 192 0.57 10.61 24.03
N GLN A 193 1.61 11.28 23.57
CA GLN A 193 1.48 12.62 22.98
C GLN A 193 0.64 12.61 21.72
N LYS A 194 0.85 11.60 20.84
CA LYS A 194 0.07 11.46 19.62
C LYS A 194 -1.41 11.21 19.93
N ILE A 195 -1.74 10.36 20.92
CA ILE A 195 -3.12 10.15 21.38
C ILE A 195 -3.77 11.48 21.81
N LYS A 196 -3.05 12.28 22.62
CA LYS A 196 -3.56 13.60 23.08
C LYS A 196 -3.86 14.53 21.92
N GLN A 197 -2.96 14.59 20.92
CA GLN A 197 -3.16 15.37 19.69
C GLN A 197 -4.37 14.89 18.89
N ASP A 198 -4.51 13.58 18.70
CA ASP A 198 -5.59 12.99 17.90
C ASP A 198 -6.96 13.21 18.58
N PHE A 199 -7.05 13.03 19.89
CA PHE A 199 -8.29 13.30 20.63
C PHE A 199 -8.67 14.79 20.58
N ALA A 200 -7.69 15.70 20.61
CA ALA A 200 -7.96 17.12 20.41
C ALA A 200 -8.48 17.41 18.99
N ALA A 201 -7.89 16.76 17.97
CA ALA A 201 -8.35 16.87 16.58
C ALA A 201 -9.76 16.29 16.40
N PHE A 202 -10.07 15.15 17.00
CA PHE A 202 -11.42 14.56 17.00
C PHE A 202 -12.44 15.48 17.65
N LYS A 203 -12.15 16.03 18.84
CA LYS A 203 -13.02 17.00 19.52
C LYS A 203 -13.30 18.23 18.64
N LYS A 204 -12.26 18.76 17.96
CA LYS A 204 -12.40 19.87 16.99
C LYS A 204 -13.29 19.51 15.80
N ALA A 205 -13.26 18.25 15.36
CA ALA A 205 -14.14 17.72 14.31
C ALA A 205 -15.54 17.32 14.81
N GLY A 206 -15.88 17.63 16.09
CA GLY A 206 -17.14 17.26 16.71
C GLY A 206 -17.28 15.77 17.04
N ILE A 207 -16.18 15.00 17.01
CA ILE A 207 -16.15 13.59 17.39
C ILE A 207 -15.79 13.50 18.86
N VAL A 208 -16.69 12.96 19.66
CA VAL A 208 -16.54 12.84 21.12
C VAL A 208 -16.77 11.40 21.57
N SER A 209 -16.10 11.02 22.64
CA SER A 209 -16.33 9.74 23.33
C SER A 209 -16.07 9.96 24.82
N ASN A 210 -16.91 9.35 25.66
CA ASN A 210 -16.74 9.32 27.11
C ASN A 210 -15.47 8.57 27.52
N ASP A 211 -14.93 7.73 26.66
CA ASP A 211 -13.75 6.92 26.94
C ASP A 211 -12.43 7.66 26.67
N PHE A 212 -12.45 8.86 26.06
CA PHE A 212 -11.22 9.64 25.84
C PHE A 212 -10.47 9.88 27.15
N GLU A 213 -11.16 10.35 28.19
CA GLU A 213 -10.55 10.58 29.49
C GLU A 213 -10.03 9.29 30.14
N ARG A 214 -10.73 8.16 29.95
CA ARG A 214 -10.27 6.85 30.44
C ARG A 214 -8.98 6.42 29.76
N VAL A 215 -8.83 6.66 28.46
CA VAL A 215 -7.61 6.36 27.71
C VAL A 215 -6.48 7.29 28.16
N LEU A 216 -6.71 8.58 28.31
CA LEU A 216 -5.68 9.52 28.77
C LEU A 216 -5.15 9.14 30.16
N LYS A 217 -6.02 8.83 31.12
CA LYS A 217 -5.62 8.30 32.44
C LYS A 217 -4.86 6.97 32.37
N LEU A 218 -5.08 6.17 31.33
CA LEU A 218 -4.35 4.93 31.12
C LEU A 218 -2.92 5.21 30.60
N MET A 219 -2.72 6.30 29.86
CA MET A 219 -1.40 6.69 29.34
C MET A 219 -0.53 7.38 30.38
N ASP A 220 -1.12 8.02 31.39
CA ASP A 220 -0.38 8.74 32.44
C ASP A 220 0.11 7.84 33.59
N ARG A 221 -0.24 6.55 33.59
CA ARG A 221 0.20 5.53 34.57
C ARG A 221 1.47 4.83 34.14
#